data_54c60e46d5e60836b1958c24a4b7ea03
#
_entry.id   54c60e46d5e60836b1958c24a4b7ea03
#
_cell.length_a   1.000
_cell.length_b   1.000
_cell.length_c   1.000
_cell.angle_alpha   90.00
_cell.angle_beta   90.00
_cell.angle_gamma   90.00
#
_symmetry.space_group_name_H-M   'P 1'
#
loop_
_entity.id
_entity.type
_entity.pdbx_description
1 polymer ?
#
loop_
_entity_poly.entity_id
_entity_poly.type
_entity_poly.pdbx_seq_one_letter_code
_entity_poly.pdbx_strand_id
1 'polypeptide(L)'
;MPKIDSEKFYTSAIELFGTTAQGVNWASKENQLLRFKMILELLPKDLTHYSLVDAGCGFGDFYLYLEKKKRKVKEYIGIDSLLDMYSIASKKTGCEIIVADICRDKLPLKDYYVCSGAMNVLTKFETHQFIHNAYNSSKKGFVFNILYGESKSETYNYMTLKEIENIAQDLGVVEVLLKKDYMQNDITVGFFKSKSLQ
;
A
#
# COMPACT_ATOMS: atom_id res chain seq x y z
N MET A 1 -19.09 0.82 -7.86
CA MET A 1 -18.00 1.09 -8.81
C MET A 1 -17.81 -0.16 -9.67
N PRO A 2 -17.76 -0.06 -11.00
CA PRO A 2 -17.46 -1.19 -11.85
C PRO A 2 -16.02 -1.67 -11.60
N LYS A 3 -15.75 -2.95 -11.88
CA LYS A 3 -14.39 -3.47 -11.79
C LYS A 3 -13.54 -2.85 -12.91
N ILE A 4 -12.42 -2.25 -12.53
CA ILE A 4 -11.43 -1.75 -13.49
C ILE A 4 -10.51 -2.90 -13.88
N ASP A 5 -10.21 -2.99 -15.16
CA ASP A 5 -9.13 -3.81 -15.67
C ASP A 5 -7.80 -3.13 -15.28
N SER A 6 -7.25 -3.56 -14.14
CA SER A 6 -6.04 -2.96 -13.57
C SER A 6 -4.84 -3.10 -14.51
N GLU A 7 -4.74 -4.21 -15.25
CA GLU A 7 -3.65 -4.42 -16.20
C GLU A 7 -3.71 -3.36 -17.30
N LYS A 8 -4.86 -3.21 -17.96
CA LYS A 8 -5.04 -2.19 -19.00
C LYS A 8 -4.86 -0.78 -18.46
N PHE A 9 -5.36 -0.50 -17.25
CA PHE A 9 -5.26 0.82 -16.61
C PHE A 9 -3.82 1.24 -16.37
N TYR A 10 -2.98 0.36 -15.81
CA TYR A 10 -1.58 0.68 -15.55
C TYR A 10 -0.69 0.55 -16.79
N THR A 11 -0.91 -0.42 -17.68
CA THR A 11 -0.14 -0.54 -18.93
C THR A 11 -0.30 0.71 -19.80
N SER A 12 -1.53 1.22 -19.94
CA SER A 12 -1.77 2.47 -20.67
C SER A 12 -1.05 3.68 -20.03
N ALA A 13 -0.99 3.74 -18.70
CA ALA A 13 -0.26 4.81 -18.01
C ALA A 13 1.25 4.70 -18.21
N ILE A 14 1.80 3.49 -18.19
CA ILE A 14 3.24 3.23 -18.45
C ILE A 14 3.60 3.63 -19.90
N GLU A 15 2.75 3.27 -20.87
CA GLU A 15 2.96 3.64 -22.28
C GLU A 15 3.02 5.17 -22.48
N LEU A 16 2.16 5.91 -21.78
CA LEU A 16 2.07 7.38 -21.91
C LEU A 16 3.14 8.13 -21.11
N PHE A 17 3.45 7.67 -19.90
CA PHE A 17 4.25 8.43 -18.93
C PHE A 17 5.54 7.71 -18.50
N GLY A 18 5.81 6.51 -19.04
CA GLY A 18 6.98 5.73 -18.66
C GLY A 18 7.03 5.36 -17.19
N THR A 19 8.24 5.17 -16.66
CA THR A 19 8.46 4.76 -15.25
C THR A 19 8.50 5.96 -14.29
N THR A 20 7.59 6.91 -14.48
CA THR A 20 7.39 8.09 -13.61
C THR A 20 6.26 7.87 -12.61
N ALA A 21 6.04 8.83 -11.72
CA ALA A 21 4.90 8.80 -10.81
C ALA A 21 3.56 8.71 -11.56
N GLN A 22 3.42 9.41 -12.69
CA GLN A 22 2.23 9.33 -13.54
C GLN A 22 2.05 7.96 -14.19
N GLY A 23 3.15 7.23 -14.48
CA GLY A 23 3.08 5.86 -15.00
C GLY A 23 2.46 4.85 -14.03
N VAL A 24 2.38 5.18 -12.74
CA VAL A 24 1.60 4.46 -11.74
C VAL A 24 0.39 5.28 -11.24
N ASN A 25 -0.10 6.17 -12.11
CA ASN A 25 -1.31 6.99 -11.90
C ASN A 25 -1.30 7.90 -10.66
N TRP A 26 -0.14 8.39 -10.25
CA TRP A 26 -0.05 9.47 -9.27
C TRP A 26 -0.28 10.83 -9.92
N ALA A 27 -1.05 11.68 -9.25
CA ALA A 27 -1.26 13.05 -9.72
C ALA A 27 0.06 13.86 -9.74
N SER A 28 0.94 13.62 -8.76
CA SER A 28 2.28 14.20 -8.73
C SER A 28 3.25 13.35 -7.89
N LYS A 29 4.54 13.59 -8.07
CA LYS A 29 5.60 12.97 -7.24
C LYS A 29 5.52 13.44 -5.79
N GLU A 30 5.14 14.67 -5.55
CA GLU A 30 4.98 15.27 -4.21
C GLU A 30 3.90 14.54 -3.43
N ASN A 31 2.75 14.26 -4.04
CA ASN A 31 1.64 13.52 -3.43
C ASN A 31 2.08 12.08 -3.08
N GLN A 32 2.81 11.43 -3.97
CA GLN A 32 3.37 10.09 -3.71
C GLN A 32 4.30 10.12 -2.48
N LEU A 33 5.25 11.06 -2.45
CA LEU A 33 6.21 11.19 -1.34
C LEU A 33 5.53 11.54 -0.02
N LEU A 34 4.46 12.33 -0.04
CA LEU A 34 3.70 12.68 1.14
C LEU A 34 3.00 11.46 1.74
N ARG A 35 2.38 10.62 0.92
CA ARG A 35 1.79 9.34 1.35
C ARG A 35 2.84 8.40 1.94
N PHE A 36 4.00 8.26 1.31
CA PHE A 36 5.12 7.48 1.85
C PHE A 36 5.57 7.98 3.22
N LYS A 37 5.64 9.31 3.39
CA LYS A 37 5.96 9.92 4.68
C LYS A 37 4.94 9.52 5.75
N MET A 38 3.65 9.59 5.44
CA MET A 38 2.59 9.24 6.40
C MET A 38 2.63 7.75 6.79
N ILE A 39 2.92 6.84 5.85
CA ILE A 39 3.16 5.43 6.16
C ILE A 39 4.32 5.29 7.16
N LEU A 40 5.46 5.94 6.89
CA LEU A 40 6.64 5.86 7.77
C LEU A 40 6.41 6.43 9.17
N GLU A 41 5.52 7.40 9.31
CA GLU A 41 5.17 7.97 10.62
C GLU A 41 4.35 7.03 11.50
N LEU A 42 3.68 6.03 10.91
CA LEU A 42 2.93 5.00 11.63
C LEU A 42 3.75 3.73 11.89
N LEU A 43 4.88 3.55 11.19
CA LEU A 43 5.79 2.44 11.41
C LEU A 43 6.81 2.76 12.53
N PRO A 44 7.39 1.72 13.17
CA PRO A 44 8.48 1.92 14.14
C PRO A 44 9.61 2.78 13.57
N LYS A 45 10.20 3.63 14.41
CA LYS A 45 11.35 4.48 14.01
C LYS A 45 12.55 3.64 13.55
N ASP A 46 12.81 2.53 14.18
CA ASP A 46 13.85 1.56 13.80
C ASP A 46 13.17 0.34 13.17
N LEU A 47 13.48 0.08 11.89
CA LEU A 47 12.99 -1.07 11.13
C LEU A 47 14.06 -2.12 10.87
N THR A 48 15.28 -1.95 11.39
CA THR A 48 16.41 -2.84 11.10
C THR A 48 16.20 -4.29 11.55
N HIS A 49 15.26 -4.53 12.45
CA HIS A 49 14.90 -5.85 12.96
C HIS A 49 13.63 -6.44 12.35
N TYR A 50 12.98 -5.71 11.43
CA TYR A 50 11.68 -6.08 10.88
C TYR A 50 11.74 -6.30 9.38
N SER A 51 11.05 -7.35 8.92
CA SER A 51 10.75 -7.57 7.52
C SER A 51 9.54 -6.71 7.10
N LEU A 52 9.62 -6.15 5.90
CA LEU A 52 8.60 -5.26 5.33
C LEU A 52 8.17 -5.75 3.95
N VAL A 53 6.87 -5.90 3.77
CA VAL A 53 6.26 -6.19 2.47
C VAL A 53 5.56 -4.94 1.94
N ASP A 54 5.89 -4.54 0.72
CA ASP A 54 5.21 -3.48 -0.02
C ASP A 54 4.20 -4.13 -0.98
N ALA A 55 2.94 -4.10 -0.58
CA ALA A 55 1.83 -4.73 -1.30
C ALA A 55 1.26 -3.77 -2.35
N GLY A 56 1.40 -4.13 -3.63
CA GLY A 56 1.19 -3.24 -4.76
C GLY A 56 2.38 -2.29 -4.92
N CYS A 57 3.60 -2.84 -5.00
CA CYS A 57 4.84 -2.07 -4.95
C CYS A 57 5.09 -1.21 -6.20
N GLY A 58 4.38 -1.47 -7.30
CA GLY A 58 4.58 -0.77 -8.57
C GLY A 58 6.04 -0.81 -9.02
N PHE A 59 6.64 0.34 -9.24
CA PHE A 59 8.06 0.46 -9.66
C PHE A 59 9.07 0.35 -8.51
N GLY A 60 8.65 0.02 -7.26
CA GLY A 60 9.53 -0.04 -6.09
C GLY A 60 9.90 1.33 -5.51
N ASP A 61 9.11 2.36 -5.81
CA ASP A 61 9.41 3.74 -5.37
C ASP A 61 9.40 3.91 -3.85
N PHE A 62 8.62 3.11 -3.11
CA PHE A 62 8.63 3.14 -1.65
C PHE A 62 9.97 2.64 -1.08
N TYR A 63 10.56 1.58 -1.65
CA TYR A 63 11.90 1.14 -1.27
C TYR A 63 12.94 2.23 -1.51
N LEU A 64 12.94 2.87 -2.68
CA LEU A 64 13.86 3.97 -2.98
C LEU A 64 13.66 5.17 -2.04
N TYR A 65 12.44 5.38 -1.58
CA TYR A 65 12.15 6.40 -0.56
C TYR A 65 12.74 6.01 0.81
N LEU A 66 12.65 4.74 1.23
CA LEU A 66 13.30 4.24 2.45
C LEU A 66 14.82 4.48 2.39
N GLU A 67 15.47 4.11 1.29
CA GLU A 67 16.91 4.32 1.07
C GLU A 67 17.28 5.81 1.17
N LYS A 68 16.55 6.68 0.47
CA LYS A 68 16.74 8.15 0.54
C LYS A 68 16.59 8.69 1.95
N LYS A 69 15.69 8.12 2.76
CA LYS A 69 15.46 8.49 4.17
C LYS A 69 16.39 7.78 5.14
N LYS A 70 17.30 6.93 4.66
CA LYS A 70 18.21 6.09 5.46
C LYS A 70 17.44 5.22 6.47
N ARG A 71 16.23 4.78 6.09
CA ARG A 71 15.37 3.91 6.89
C ARG A 71 15.62 2.45 6.50
N LYS A 72 16.65 1.86 7.10
CA LYS A 72 17.01 0.46 6.85
C LYS A 72 15.95 -0.48 7.42
N VAL A 73 15.62 -1.51 6.64
CA VAL A 73 14.77 -2.64 7.04
C VAL A 73 15.62 -3.91 7.07
N LYS A 74 15.21 -4.90 7.86
CA LYS A 74 15.88 -6.22 7.90
C LYS A 74 15.78 -6.90 6.54
N GLU A 75 14.63 -6.83 5.92
CA GLU A 75 14.30 -7.46 4.66
C GLU A 75 13.17 -6.66 4.01
N TYR A 76 13.27 -6.41 2.71
CA TYR A 76 12.20 -5.80 1.93
C TYR A 76 11.77 -6.77 0.83
N ILE A 77 10.45 -6.92 0.68
CA ILE A 77 9.82 -7.69 -0.39
C ILE A 77 8.77 -6.79 -1.05
N GLY A 78 8.86 -6.62 -2.36
CA GLY A 78 7.79 -6.03 -3.15
C GLY A 78 6.83 -7.11 -3.65
N ILE A 79 5.53 -6.83 -3.67
CA ILE A 79 4.54 -7.70 -4.32
C ILE A 79 3.72 -6.85 -5.26
N ASP A 80 3.59 -7.31 -6.51
CA ASP A 80 2.69 -6.71 -7.48
C ASP A 80 2.09 -7.79 -8.39
N SER A 81 0.88 -7.57 -8.89
CA SER A 81 0.21 -8.53 -9.77
C SER A 81 0.65 -8.44 -11.23
N LEU A 82 1.32 -7.35 -11.62
CA LEU A 82 1.69 -7.08 -13.00
C LEU A 82 3.15 -7.43 -13.28
N LEU A 83 3.40 -8.20 -14.33
CA LEU A 83 4.75 -8.61 -14.77
C LEU A 83 5.63 -7.41 -15.14
N ASP A 84 5.05 -6.35 -15.71
CA ASP A 84 5.78 -5.12 -16.02
C ASP A 84 6.31 -4.44 -14.75
N MET A 85 5.50 -4.37 -13.70
CA MET A 85 5.90 -3.84 -12.39
C MET A 85 7.02 -4.68 -11.77
N TYR A 86 6.88 -6.02 -11.79
CA TYR A 86 7.93 -6.93 -11.35
C TYR A 86 9.26 -6.64 -12.06
N SER A 87 9.24 -6.55 -13.40
CA SER A 87 10.45 -6.36 -14.20
C SER A 87 11.14 -5.03 -13.90
N ILE A 88 10.35 -3.96 -13.72
CA ILE A 88 10.86 -2.61 -13.42
C ILE A 88 11.36 -2.55 -11.97
N ALA A 89 10.56 -3.00 -11.00
CA ALA A 89 10.90 -2.94 -9.58
C ALA A 89 12.15 -3.76 -9.27
N SER A 90 12.28 -4.99 -9.79
CA SER A 90 13.45 -5.84 -9.59
C SER A 90 14.74 -5.16 -10.05
N LYS A 91 14.71 -4.52 -11.23
CA LYS A 91 15.88 -3.79 -11.77
C LYS A 91 16.21 -2.54 -10.97
N LYS A 92 15.17 -1.79 -10.53
CA LYS A 92 15.36 -0.52 -9.82
C LYS A 92 15.83 -0.70 -8.39
N THR A 93 15.34 -1.72 -7.71
CA THR A 93 15.55 -1.89 -6.25
C THR A 93 16.64 -2.90 -5.93
N GLY A 94 16.83 -3.92 -6.78
CA GLY A 94 17.65 -5.09 -6.47
C GLY A 94 17.07 -5.97 -5.36
N CYS A 95 15.82 -5.70 -4.93
CA CYS A 95 15.14 -6.47 -3.89
C CYS A 95 14.37 -7.66 -4.47
N GLU A 96 13.93 -8.55 -3.60
CA GLU A 96 12.98 -9.61 -3.95
C GLU A 96 11.63 -8.99 -4.34
N ILE A 97 11.15 -9.31 -5.53
CA ILE A 97 9.82 -8.92 -6.00
C ILE A 97 9.05 -10.19 -6.34
N ILE A 98 7.81 -10.31 -5.87
CA ILE A 98 6.93 -11.45 -6.08
C ILE A 98 5.78 -11.01 -6.97
N VAL A 99 5.49 -11.79 -8.00
CA VAL A 99 4.26 -11.60 -8.81
C VAL A 99 3.14 -12.36 -8.13
N ALA A 100 2.18 -11.63 -7.54
CA ALA A 100 1.02 -12.22 -6.87
C ALA A 100 -0.15 -11.23 -6.78
N ASP A 101 -1.37 -11.76 -6.81
CA ASP A 101 -2.60 -11.02 -6.50
C ASP A 101 -2.81 -10.97 -4.98
N ILE A 102 -2.61 -9.80 -4.39
CA ILE A 102 -2.78 -9.60 -2.94
C ILE A 102 -4.17 -10.03 -2.44
N CYS A 103 -5.20 -9.90 -3.27
CA CYS A 103 -6.57 -10.27 -2.90
C CYS A 103 -6.80 -11.79 -2.80
N ARG A 104 -6.02 -12.61 -3.51
CA ARG A 104 -6.34 -14.02 -3.75
C ARG A 104 -5.24 -14.99 -3.39
N ASP A 105 -3.99 -14.60 -3.59
CA ASP A 105 -2.86 -15.51 -3.44
C ASP A 105 -2.42 -15.63 -1.99
N LYS A 106 -1.72 -16.73 -1.69
CA LYS A 106 -1.08 -16.89 -0.38
C LYS A 106 0.14 -15.98 -0.29
N LEU A 107 0.15 -15.10 0.69
CA LEU A 107 1.21 -14.12 0.92
C LEU A 107 2.24 -14.61 1.95
N PRO A 108 3.51 -14.15 1.87
CA PRO A 108 4.54 -14.51 2.84
C PRO A 108 4.25 -13.90 4.22
N LEU A 109 4.39 -14.68 5.29
CA LEU A 109 4.22 -14.20 6.66
C LEU A 109 5.43 -13.37 7.08
N LYS A 110 5.30 -12.04 7.15
CA LYS A 110 6.34 -11.06 7.48
C LYS A 110 5.92 -10.13 8.60
N ASP A 111 6.82 -9.29 9.11
CA ASP A 111 6.50 -8.45 10.28
C ASP A 111 5.49 -7.36 9.96
N TYR A 112 5.75 -6.56 8.95
CA TYR A 112 4.85 -5.48 8.52
C TYR A 112 4.51 -5.59 7.04
N TYR A 113 3.29 -5.18 6.72
CA TYR A 113 2.84 -4.89 5.37
C TYR A 113 2.60 -3.40 5.21
N VAL A 114 2.87 -2.88 4.03
CA VAL A 114 2.49 -1.52 3.64
C VAL A 114 1.81 -1.54 2.28
N CYS A 115 0.97 -0.55 2.01
CA CYS A 115 0.38 -0.34 0.69
C CYS A 115 0.18 1.15 0.45
N SER A 116 0.63 1.65 -0.69
CA SER A 116 0.42 3.04 -1.06
C SER A 116 -0.26 3.16 -2.43
N GLY A 117 -1.57 3.39 -2.41
CA GLY A 117 -2.37 3.75 -3.57
C GLY A 117 -2.92 2.59 -4.40
N ALA A 118 -2.39 1.36 -4.30
CA ALA A 118 -2.83 0.23 -5.12
C ALA A 118 -4.34 -0.10 -4.94
N MET A 119 -4.90 0.14 -3.75
CA MET A 119 -6.31 -0.11 -3.47
C MET A 119 -7.28 0.94 -4.04
N ASN A 120 -6.78 2.08 -4.52
CA ASN A 120 -7.64 3.18 -4.97
C ASN A 120 -8.50 2.84 -6.19
N VAL A 121 -8.10 1.84 -6.98
CA VAL A 121 -8.80 1.40 -8.20
C VAL A 121 -9.50 0.04 -8.04
N LEU A 122 -9.40 -0.57 -6.87
CA LEU A 122 -10.07 -1.81 -6.55
C LEU A 122 -11.54 -1.57 -6.18
N THR A 123 -12.40 -2.54 -6.43
CA THR A 123 -13.76 -2.53 -5.91
C THR A 123 -13.77 -2.57 -4.38
N LYS A 124 -14.88 -2.20 -3.73
CA LYS A 124 -15.03 -2.33 -2.28
C LYS A 124 -14.73 -3.75 -1.78
N PHE A 125 -15.22 -4.75 -2.50
CA PHE A 125 -15.00 -6.16 -2.16
C PHE A 125 -13.52 -6.54 -2.27
N GLU A 126 -12.86 -6.20 -3.37
CA GLU A 126 -11.43 -6.46 -3.56
C GLU A 126 -10.58 -5.71 -2.53
N THR A 127 -10.93 -4.47 -2.19
CA THR A 127 -10.25 -3.70 -1.13
C THR A 127 -10.37 -4.39 0.23
N HIS A 128 -11.56 -4.91 0.55
CA HIS A 128 -11.76 -5.68 1.78
C HIS A 128 -10.89 -6.94 1.78
N GLN A 129 -10.87 -7.71 0.69
CA GLN A 129 -10.01 -8.90 0.56
C GLN A 129 -8.53 -8.55 0.68
N PHE A 130 -8.08 -7.47 0.02
CA PHE A 130 -6.71 -6.98 0.09
C PHE A 130 -6.29 -6.67 1.53
N ILE A 131 -7.11 -5.89 2.24
CA ILE A 131 -6.83 -5.51 3.64
C ILE A 131 -6.79 -6.76 4.54
N HIS A 132 -7.75 -7.67 4.40
CA HIS A 132 -7.80 -8.91 5.15
C HIS A 132 -6.56 -9.77 4.91
N ASN A 133 -6.18 -9.98 3.65
CA ASN A 133 -5.07 -10.86 3.31
C ASN A 133 -3.73 -10.28 3.74
N ALA A 134 -3.51 -8.98 3.51
CA ALA A 134 -2.29 -8.27 3.94
C ALA A 134 -2.16 -8.24 5.48
N TYR A 135 -3.25 -7.91 6.20
CA TYR A 135 -3.24 -7.89 7.66
C TYR A 135 -2.99 -9.29 8.25
N ASN A 136 -3.68 -10.32 7.75
CA ASN A 136 -3.51 -11.69 8.24
C ASN A 136 -2.10 -12.23 7.97
N SER A 137 -1.47 -11.85 6.86
CA SER A 137 -0.10 -12.20 6.50
C SER A 137 0.96 -11.34 7.21
N SER A 138 0.57 -10.32 7.95
CA SER A 138 1.48 -9.55 8.81
C SER A 138 1.55 -10.17 10.21
N LYS A 139 2.73 -10.16 10.85
CA LYS A 139 2.91 -10.56 12.25
C LYS A 139 2.59 -9.43 13.22
N LYS A 140 2.81 -8.17 12.81
CA LYS A 140 2.74 -6.98 13.66
C LYS A 140 1.71 -5.96 13.20
N GLY A 141 1.54 -5.76 11.90
CA GLY A 141 0.56 -4.81 11.39
C GLY A 141 0.65 -4.54 9.90
N PHE A 142 -0.39 -3.84 9.44
CA PHE A 142 -0.53 -3.37 8.07
C PHE A 142 -0.81 -1.87 8.06
N VAL A 143 0.00 -1.10 7.31
CA VAL A 143 -0.14 0.35 7.17
C VAL A 143 -0.42 0.70 5.72
N PHE A 144 -1.48 1.46 5.45
CA PHE A 144 -1.88 1.76 4.08
C PHE A 144 -2.45 3.17 3.92
N ASN A 145 -2.33 3.72 2.71
CA ASN A 145 -3.08 4.91 2.30
C ASN A 145 -4.26 4.48 1.43
N ILE A 146 -5.36 5.22 1.53
CA ILE A 146 -6.51 5.07 0.66
C ILE A 146 -7.23 6.40 0.48
N LEU A 147 -7.94 6.56 -0.64
CA LEU A 147 -8.83 7.70 -0.81
C LEU A 147 -9.97 7.64 0.22
N TYR A 148 -10.26 8.81 0.80
CA TYR A 148 -11.13 8.94 1.96
C TYR A 148 -12.26 9.92 1.72
N GLY A 149 -13.45 9.56 2.16
CA GLY A 149 -14.65 10.40 2.08
C GLY A 149 -15.86 9.70 1.49
N GLU A 150 -16.93 10.47 1.27
CA GLU A 150 -18.19 9.98 0.71
C GLU A 150 -18.30 10.21 -0.81
N SER A 151 -17.21 10.62 -1.46
CA SER A 151 -17.20 10.89 -2.90
C SER A 151 -17.54 9.64 -3.70
N LYS A 152 -18.34 9.81 -4.72
CA LYS A 152 -18.67 8.74 -5.69
C LYS A 152 -17.82 8.92 -6.93
N SER A 153 -17.19 7.84 -7.37
CA SER A 153 -16.39 7.80 -8.59
C SER A 153 -16.62 6.47 -9.30
N GLU A 154 -16.58 6.48 -10.62
CA GLU A 154 -16.61 5.27 -11.43
C GLU A 154 -15.22 4.58 -11.47
N THR A 155 -14.18 5.36 -11.23
CA THR A 155 -12.77 4.91 -11.34
C THR A 155 -12.12 4.65 -9.97
N TYR A 156 -12.43 5.49 -8.97
CA TYR A 156 -11.72 5.47 -7.70
C TYR A 156 -12.59 5.01 -6.53
N ASN A 157 -11.99 4.23 -5.66
CA ASN A 157 -12.61 3.73 -4.44
C ASN A 157 -12.28 4.66 -3.26
N TYR A 158 -13.31 5.27 -2.69
CA TYR A 158 -13.21 6.08 -1.47
C TYR A 158 -13.74 5.27 -0.30
N MET A 159 -13.04 5.27 0.82
CA MET A 159 -13.49 4.64 2.07
C MET A 159 -13.94 5.69 3.08
N THR A 160 -15.00 5.39 3.81
CA THR A 160 -15.44 6.16 4.98
C THR A 160 -14.76 5.65 6.25
N LEU A 161 -14.74 6.47 7.32
CA LEU A 161 -14.27 6.01 8.64
C LEU A 161 -15.03 4.78 9.12
N LYS A 162 -16.34 4.76 8.89
CA LYS A 162 -17.19 3.65 9.32
C LYS A 162 -16.81 2.32 8.65
N GLU A 163 -16.47 2.36 7.37
CA GLU A 163 -15.98 1.17 6.65
C GLU A 163 -14.62 0.71 7.21
N ILE A 164 -13.71 1.63 7.50
CA ILE A 164 -12.41 1.33 8.10
C ILE A 164 -12.58 0.71 9.49
N GLU A 165 -13.45 1.29 10.34
CA GLU A 165 -13.77 0.79 11.67
C GLU A 165 -14.39 -0.62 11.63
N ASN A 166 -15.33 -0.86 10.71
CA ASN A 166 -15.95 -2.16 10.55
C ASN A 166 -14.91 -3.23 10.17
N ILE A 167 -14.02 -2.94 9.20
CA ILE A 167 -12.95 -3.87 8.81
C ILE A 167 -12.00 -4.13 9.99
N ALA A 168 -11.65 -3.09 10.76
CA ALA A 168 -10.80 -3.25 11.93
C ALA A 168 -11.45 -4.15 13.00
N GLN A 169 -12.76 -4.02 13.21
CA GLN A 169 -13.53 -4.86 14.12
C GLN A 169 -13.59 -6.31 13.64
N ASP A 170 -13.88 -6.54 12.36
CA ASP A 170 -13.95 -7.87 11.75
C ASP A 170 -12.59 -8.61 11.82
N LEU A 171 -11.50 -7.89 11.69
CA LEU A 171 -10.13 -8.41 11.79
C LEU A 171 -9.62 -8.58 13.22
N GLY A 172 -10.35 -8.08 14.24
CA GLY A 172 -9.88 -8.07 15.62
C GLY A 172 -8.63 -7.23 15.82
N VAL A 173 -8.54 -6.08 15.13
CA VAL A 173 -7.39 -5.17 15.22
C VAL A 173 -7.26 -4.65 16.66
N VAL A 174 -6.06 -4.77 17.24
CA VAL A 174 -5.82 -4.36 18.63
C VAL A 174 -5.64 -2.84 18.75
N GLU A 175 -5.00 -2.21 17.76
CA GLU A 175 -4.79 -0.78 17.70
C GLU A 175 -4.97 -0.25 16.29
N VAL A 176 -5.76 0.81 16.15
CA VAL A 176 -5.96 1.56 14.90
C VAL A 176 -5.35 2.93 15.05
N LEU A 177 -4.39 3.27 14.18
CA LEU A 177 -3.83 4.61 14.09
C LEU A 177 -4.23 5.26 12.77
N LEU A 178 -4.55 6.55 12.81
CA LEU A 178 -5.01 7.31 11.65
C LEU A 178 -4.17 8.59 11.47
N LYS A 179 -3.81 8.89 10.22
CA LYS A 179 -3.29 10.19 9.80
C LYS A 179 -4.24 10.76 8.75
N LYS A 180 -4.78 11.93 9.04
CA LYS A 180 -5.71 12.68 8.17
C LYS A 180 -5.17 14.09 7.94
N ASP A 181 -5.85 14.83 7.09
CA ASP A 181 -5.65 16.28 6.87
C ASP A 181 -4.27 16.67 6.31
N TYR A 182 -3.49 15.70 5.80
CA TYR A 182 -2.22 15.94 5.12
C TYR A 182 -2.40 16.14 3.61
N MET A 183 -3.50 15.64 3.05
CA MET A 183 -3.90 15.79 1.66
C MET A 183 -5.43 15.67 1.57
N GLN A 184 -6.03 16.40 0.62
CA GLN A 184 -7.47 16.33 0.40
C GLN A 184 -7.91 14.92 0.02
N ASN A 185 -9.00 14.44 0.64
CA ASN A 185 -9.60 13.13 0.38
C ASN A 185 -8.61 11.96 0.52
N ASP A 186 -7.69 12.02 1.45
CA ASP A 186 -6.70 10.97 1.70
C ASP A 186 -6.58 10.64 3.18
N ILE A 187 -6.35 9.38 3.48
CA ILE A 187 -6.12 8.91 4.84
C ILE A 187 -5.02 7.85 4.84
N THR A 188 -4.18 7.88 5.87
CA THR A 188 -3.27 6.76 6.18
C THR A 188 -3.78 6.05 7.42
N VAL A 189 -3.89 4.74 7.31
CA VAL A 189 -4.42 3.84 8.34
C VAL A 189 -3.35 2.84 8.73
N GLY A 190 -3.15 2.66 10.03
CA GLY A 190 -2.34 1.58 10.59
C GLY A 190 -3.23 0.62 11.40
N PHE A 191 -3.22 -0.65 11.04
CA PHE A 191 -3.84 -1.75 11.78
C PHE A 191 -2.75 -2.58 12.44
N PHE A 192 -2.74 -2.63 13.78
CA PHE A 192 -1.69 -3.31 14.54
C PHE A 192 -2.23 -4.45 15.40
N LYS A 193 -1.42 -5.51 15.56
CA LYS A 193 -1.74 -6.71 16.36
C LYS A 193 -1.36 -6.58 17.83
N SER A 194 -0.72 -5.48 18.20
CA SER A 194 -0.40 -5.11 19.59
C SER A 194 -0.42 -3.60 19.73
N LYS A 195 -0.63 -3.10 20.94
CA LYS A 195 -0.50 -1.66 21.20
C LYS A 195 0.94 -1.21 21.00
N SER A 196 1.11 -0.03 20.39
CA SER A 196 2.40 0.63 20.31
C SER A 196 2.90 0.89 21.75
N LEU A 197 4.12 0.48 22.03
CA LEU A 197 4.82 0.95 23.23
C LEU A 197 5.10 2.44 22.99
N GLN A 198 4.38 3.30 23.67
CA GLN A 198 4.62 4.76 23.72
C GLN A 198 5.98 5.05 24.32
#